data_1aee54a4be6b5e83c616f3e4e67a928a
#
_entry.id   1aee54a4be6b5e83c616f3e4e67a928a
#
_cell.length_a   1.000
_cell.length_b   1.000
_cell.length_c   1.000
_cell.angle_alpha   90.00
_cell.angle_beta   90.00
_cell.angle_gamma   90.00
#
_symmetry.space_group_name_H-M   'P 1'
#
loop_
_entity.id
_entity.type
_entity.pdbx_description
1 polymer ?
#
loop_
_entity_poly.entity_id
_entity_poly.type
_entity_poly.pdbx_seq_one_letter_code
_entity_poly.pdbx_strand_id
1 'polypeptide(L)'
;MTPRDRHSKVNMKDISLIGFMGCGKSSVGKILATLLPECRLIDLDTYIEEKQGKDIPEIFNEYGEAAFRRMEREALEEIFNDPSRPRAILSLGGGTVTSEECRQLIRRHTDCFYLRATTGTLLGYLEGHSEDRPMLSSAQPVRFDKLSDRSENSPNHYTTVAEPDNITDKAPEPVAEPAEAPCTEIPNEKEALRNRIESLMQTRSHQYLATAHHIIDIDGQTLAQIAALIKETVKHNILNIKR
;
A
#
# COMPACT_ATOMS: atom_id res chain seq x y z
N MET A 1 46.56 21.19 -20.60
CA MET A 1 45.66 20.11 -20.17
C MET A 1 45.35 20.36 -18.69
N THR A 2 44.27 21.03 -18.38
CA THR A 2 43.85 21.36 -17.01
C THR A 2 43.17 20.12 -16.41
N PRO A 3 43.43 19.75 -15.12
CA PRO A 3 42.73 18.68 -14.48
C PRO A 3 41.26 19.06 -14.30
N ARG A 4 40.35 18.35 -14.92
CA ARG A 4 38.92 18.48 -14.68
C ARG A 4 38.65 18.16 -13.22
N ASP A 5 38.12 19.14 -12.50
CA ASP A 5 37.60 19.02 -11.14
C ASP A 5 36.71 17.78 -11.01
N ARG A 6 37.25 16.74 -10.41
CA ARG A 6 36.45 15.65 -9.82
C ARG A 6 35.80 16.24 -8.58
N HIS A 7 34.74 17.00 -8.74
CA HIS A 7 33.82 17.21 -7.62
C HIS A 7 33.37 15.82 -7.18
N SER A 8 33.82 15.42 -6.03
CA SER A 8 33.31 14.23 -5.36
C SER A 8 31.80 14.38 -5.25
N LYS A 9 31.03 13.71 -6.11
CA LYS A 9 29.59 13.61 -5.97
C LYS A 9 29.36 13.01 -4.59
N VAL A 10 29.00 13.82 -3.62
CA VAL A 10 28.44 13.34 -2.36
C VAL A 10 27.30 12.42 -2.78
N ASN A 11 27.44 11.13 -2.49
CA ASN A 11 26.44 10.14 -2.88
C ASN A 11 25.19 10.36 -2.02
N MET A 12 24.35 11.33 -2.45
CA MET A 12 23.13 11.68 -1.75
C MET A 12 22.11 10.57 -2.01
N LYS A 13 21.57 10.02 -0.93
CA LYS A 13 20.48 9.05 -1.01
C LYS A 13 19.27 9.66 -1.71
N ASP A 14 18.48 8.82 -2.35
CA ASP A 14 17.15 9.18 -2.84
C ASP A 14 16.24 9.55 -1.67
N ILE A 15 15.10 10.16 -1.97
CA ILE A 15 14.07 10.48 -1.01
C ILE A 15 12.90 9.53 -1.25
N SER A 16 12.41 8.84 -0.23
CA SER A 16 11.19 8.06 -0.35
C SER A 16 10.10 8.56 0.58
N LEU A 17 8.87 8.58 0.07
CA LEU A 17 7.67 8.95 0.79
C LEU A 17 6.84 7.70 1.03
N ILE A 18 6.65 7.33 2.29
CA ILE A 18 5.80 6.22 2.72
C ILE A 18 4.64 6.73 3.58
N GLY A 19 3.63 5.91 3.70
CA GLY A 19 2.44 6.22 4.48
C GLY A 19 1.18 5.61 3.88
N PHE A 20 0.08 5.73 4.59
CA PHE A 20 -1.18 5.15 4.17
C PHE A 20 -1.66 5.72 2.82
N MET A 21 -2.49 4.96 2.12
CA MET A 21 -3.13 5.46 0.90
C MET A 21 -3.97 6.72 1.22
N GLY A 22 -3.96 7.70 0.33
CA GLY A 22 -4.66 8.96 0.54
C GLY A 22 -3.93 10.00 1.40
N CYS A 23 -2.80 9.69 2.05
CA CYS A 23 -2.06 10.68 2.86
C CYS A 23 -1.27 11.72 2.04
N GLY A 24 -1.42 11.76 0.73
CA GLY A 24 -0.88 12.83 -0.13
C GLY A 24 0.55 12.63 -0.62
N LYS A 25 1.15 11.42 -0.57
CA LYS A 25 2.52 11.13 -1.02
C LYS A 25 2.85 11.67 -2.41
N SER A 26 2.05 11.31 -3.41
CA SER A 26 2.27 11.73 -4.80
C SER A 26 2.13 13.25 -4.97
N SER A 27 1.20 13.87 -4.24
CA SER A 27 1.01 15.33 -4.26
C SER A 27 2.16 16.06 -3.59
N VAL A 28 2.62 15.60 -2.43
CA VAL A 28 3.82 16.12 -1.75
C VAL A 28 5.05 15.91 -2.62
N GLY A 29 5.18 14.73 -3.24
CA GLY A 29 6.27 14.42 -4.17
C GLY A 29 6.36 15.38 -5.34
N LYS A 30 5.21 15.74 -5.95
CA LYS A 30 5.14 16.73 -7.04
C LYS A 30 5.63 18.10 -6.59
N ILE A 31 5.19 18.59 -5.41
CA ILE A 31 5.64 19.86 -4.87
C ILE A 31 7.15 19.79 -4.53
N LEU A 32 7.58 18.70 -3.90
CA LEU A 32 8.98 18.52 -3.52
C LEU A 32 9.91 18.51 -4.75
N ALA A 33 9.48 17.91 -5.88
CA ALA A 33 10.23 17.94 -7.13
C ALA A 33 10.39 19.37 -7.70
N THR A 34 9.43 20.27 -7.49
CA THR A 34 9.61 21.68 -7.84
C THR A 34 10.59 22.41 -6.92
N LEU A 35 10.70 21.97 -5.67
CA LEU A 35 11.60 22.53 -4.68
C LEU A 35 13.03 21.98 -4.74
N LEU A 36 13.22 20.81 -5.37
CA LEU A 36 14.47 20.09 -5.56
C LEU A 36 14.59 19.68 -7.06
N PRO A 37 14.89 20.66 -7.94
CA PRO A 37 14.88 20.45 -9.39
C PRO A 37 15.93 19.44 -9.88
N GLU A 38 16.92 19.12 -9.07
CA GLU A 38 17.90 18.07 -9.31
C GLU A 38 17.34 16.65 -9.11
N CYS A 39 16.16 16.52 -8.54
CA CYS A 39 15.51 15.24 -8.26
C CYS A 39 14.37 14.97 -9.24
N ARG A 40 14.25 13.72 -9.71
CA ARG A 40 13.12 13.25 -10.50
C ARG A 40 12.07 12.59 -9.61
N LEU A 41 10.81 12.97 -9.78
CA LEU A 41 9.70 12.23 -9.14
C LEU A 41 9.45 10.91 -9.88
N ILE A 42 9.36 9.84 -9.12
CA ILE A 42 8.93 8.51 -9.58
C ILE A 42 7.81 8.06 -8.64
N ASP A 43 6.62 7.87 -9.18
CA ASP A 43 5.54 7.18 -8.49
C ASP A 43 5.63 5.68 -8.78
N LEU A 44 5.77 4.85 -7.75
CA LEU A 44 6.04 3.43 -7.92
C LEU A 44 4.85 2.70 -8.56
N ASP A 45 3.64 3.10 -8.19
CA ASP A 45 2.41 2.50 -8.73
C ASP A 45 2.34 2.79 -10.25
N THR A 46 2.52 4.05 -10.67
CA THR A 46 2.58 4.42 -12.08
C THR A 46 3.71 3.72 -12.83
N TYR A 47 4.90 3.61 -12.22
CA TYR A 47 6.03 2.91 -12.82
C TYR A 47 5.70 1.44 -13.13
N ILE A 48 4.99 0.75 -12.22
CA ILE A 48 4.56 -0.63 -12.41
C ILE A 48 3.49 -0.72 -13.49
N GLU A 49 2.49 0.17 -13.49
CA GLU A 49 1.44 0.23 -14.51
C GLU A 49 2.02 0.41 -15.91
N GLU A 50 2.94 1.36 -16.09
CA GLU A 50 3.63 1.58 -17.39
C GLU A 50 4.41 0.35 -17.84
N LYS A 51 5.08 -0.35 -16.91
CA LYS A 51 5.87 -1.54 -17.21
C LYS A 51 5.00 -2.75 -17.55
N GLN A 52 3.87 -2.91 -16.89
CA GLN A 52 2.95 -4.03 -17.11
C GLN A 52 1.94 -3.79 -18.24
N GLY A 53 1.75 -2.52 -18.64
CA GLY A 53 0.72 -2.12 -19.61
C GLY A 53 -0.71 -2.36 -19.10
N LYS A 54 -0.91 -2.38 -17.78
CA LYS A 54 -2.16 -2.65 -17.05
C LYS A 54 -2.28 -1.75 -15.85
N ASP A 55 -3.50 -1.41 -15.47
CA ASP A 55 -3.72 -0.67 -14.22
C ASP A 55 -3.60 -1.58 -12.97
N ILE A 56 -3.44 -0.95 -11.81
CA ILE A 56 -3.28 -1.69 -10.54
C ILE A 56 -4.46 -2.64 -10.26
N PRO A 57 -5.73 -2.24 -10.41
CA PRO A 57 -6.87 -3.15 -10.28
C PRO A 57 -6.79 -4.38 -11.17
N GLU A 58 -6.42 -4.22 -12.44
CA GLU A 58 -6.25 -5.34 -13.38
C GLU A 58 -5.13 -6.29 -12.93
N ILE A 59 -4.00 -5.73 -12.48
CA ILE A 59 -2.86 -6.50 -11.96
C ILE A 59 -3.29 -7.33 -10.72
N PHE A 60 -4.02 -6.72 -9.79
CA PHE A 60 -4.52 -7.42 -8.61
C PHE A 60 -5.52 -8.52 -8.96
N ASN A 61 -6.42 -8.29 -9.91
CA ASN A 61 -7.41 -9.27 -10.34
C ASN A 61 -6.76 -10.46 -11.06
N GLU A 62 -5.74 -10.22 -11.89
CA GLU A 62 -5.11 -11.26 -12.72
C GLU A 62 -4.04 -12.03 -11.96
N TYR A 63 -3.20 -11.34 -11.17
CA TYR A 63 -2.00 -11.93 -10.56
C TYR A 63 -2.06 -12.01 -9.03
N GLY A 64 -3.00 -11.31 -8.40
CA GLY A 64 -3.15 -11.26 -6.94
C GLY A 64 -2.13 -10.40 -6.22
N GLU A 65 -2.37 -10.19 -4.92
CA GLU A 65 -1.53 -9.30 -4.09
C GLU A 65 -0.07 -9.77 -4.01
N ALA A 66 0.17 -11.07 -3.85
CA ALA A 66 1.52 -11.59 -3.71
C ALA A 66 2.40 -11.33 -4.95
N ALA A 67 1.81 -11.39 -6.15
CA ALA A 67 2.51 -11.05 -7.39
C ALA A 67 2.79 -9.55 -7.47
N PHE A 68 1.82 -8.71 -7.09
CA PHE A 68 2.02 -7.26 -7.05
C PHE A 68 3.16 -6.87 -6.10
N ARG A 69 3.25 -7.48 -4.90
CA ARG A 69 4.37 -7.26 -3.97
C ARG A 69 5.72 -7.64 -4.57
N ARG A 70 5.79 -8.69 -5.38
CA ARG A 70 7.01 -9.02 -6.13
C ARG A 70 7.35 -7.96 -7.17
N MET A 71 6.35 -7.45 -7.90
CA MET A 71 6.53 -6.37 -8.88
C MET A 71 7.03 -5.07 -8.22
N GLU A 72 6.52 -4.71 -7.04
CA GLU A 72 7.02 -3.57 -6.26
C GLU A 72 8.51 -3.74 -5.90
N ARG A 73 8.91 -4.93 -5.43
CA ARG A 73 10.31 -5.23 -5.12
C ARG A 73 11.22 -5.13 -6.36
N GLU A 74 10.81 -5.77 -7.45
CA GLU A 74 11.57 -5.77 -8.72
C GLU A 74 11.70 -4.35 -9.29
N ALA A 75 10.64 -3.55 -9.23
CA ALA A 75 10.68 -2.15 -9.64
C ALA A 75 11.65 -1.32 -8.80
N LEU A 76 11.66 -1.51 -7.47
CA LEU A 76 12.61 -0.84 -6.59
C LEU A 76 14.06 -1.26 -6.88
N GLU A 77 14.32 -2.55 -7.06
CA GLU A 77 15.64 -3.07 -7.42
C GLU A 77 16.13 -2.45 -8.74
N GLU A 78 15.29 -2.40 -9.75
CA GLU A 78 15.59 -1.81 -11.05
C GLU A 78 15.90 -0.32 -10.94
N ILE A 79 15.05 0.43 -10.23
CA ILE A 79 15.25 1.86 -9.99
C ILE A 79 16.59 2.11 -9.27
N PHE A 80 16.90 1.36 -8.22
CA PHE A 80 18.12 1.57 -7.45
C PHE A 80 19.40 1.11 -8.15
N ASN A 81 19.30 0.17 -9.08
CA ASN A 81 20.43 -0.35 -9.84
C ASN A 81 20.74 0.45 -11.11
N ASP A 82 19.94 1.45 -11.49
CA ASP A 82 20.23 2.33 -12.63
C ASP A 82 21.21 3.45 -12.22
N PRO A 83 22.51 3.36 -12.60
CA PRO A 83 23.51 4.36 -12.26
C PRO A 83 23.39 5.65 -13.09
N SER A 84 22.61 5.62 -14.15
CA SER A 84 22.45 6.73 -15.10
C SER A 84 21.36 7.72 -14.70
N ARG A 85 20.44 7.29 -13.84
CA ARG A 85 19.31 8.12 -13.43
C ARG A 85 19.72 9.27 -12.50
N PRO A 86 19.00 10.39 -12.52
CA PRO A 86 19.15 11.43 -11.53
C PRO A 86 18.66 10.93 -10.14
N ARG A 87 19.01 11.65 -9.09
CA ARG A 87 18.44 11.45 -7.76
C ARG A 87 16.91 11.44 -7.82
N ALA A 88 16.27 10.51 -7.13
CA ALA A 88 14.83 10.32 -7.16
C ALA A 88 14.12 10.80 -5.88
N ILE A 89 12.89 11.27 -6.07
CA ILE A 89 11.84 11.34 -5.06
C ILE A 89 10.88 10.21 -5.38
N LEU A 90 10.81 9.18 -4.52
CA LEU A 90 9.97 8.01 -4.71
C LEU A 90 8.68 8.15 -3.92
N SER A 91 7.53 8.19 -4.59
CA SER A 91 6.22 8.02 -3.97
C SER A 91 5.88 6.54 -3.98
N LEU A 92 5.79 5.92 -2.80
CA LEU A 92 5.62 4.46 -2.69
C LEU A 92 4.16 4.09 -2.39
N GLY A 93 3.73 2.93 -2.87
CA GLY A 93 2.41 2.39 -2.57
C GLY A 93 2.17 2.23 -1.07
N GLY A 94 0.91 2.37 -0.62
CA GLY A 94 0.58 2.26 0.81
C GLY A 94 0.82 0.86 1.40
N GLY A 95 1.01 -0.15 0.57
CA GLY A 95 1.30 -1.53 0.98
C GLY A 95 2.75 -1.96 0.74
N THR A 96 3.59 -1.17 0.08
CA THR A 96 4.97 -1.52 -0.26
C THR A 96 5.79 -1.92 0.97
N VAL A 97 5.54 -1.29 2.12
CA VAL A 97 6.22 -1.60 3.39
C VAL A 97 5.79 -2.92 4.02
N THR A 98 4.80 -3.63 3.48
CA THR A 98 4.41 -4.95 4.00
C THR A 98 5.46 -6.03 3.66
N SER A 99 6.19 -5.89 2.54
CA SER A 99 7.32 -6.73 2.19
C SER A 99 8.57 -6.32 2.98
N GLU A 100 9.22 -7.28 3.64
CA GLU A 100 10.48 -7.06 4.35
C GLU A 100 11.60 -6.65 3.39
N GLU A 101 11.65 -7.27 2.21
CA GLU A 101 12.66 -7.00 1.18
C GLU A 101 12.53 -5.54 0.70
N CYS A 102 11.30 -5.07 0.45
CA CYS A 102 11.08 -3.68 0.09
C CYS A 102 11.51 -2.72 1.21
N ARG A 103 11.21 -3.03 2.48
CA ARG A 103 11.66 -2.21 3.62
C ARG A 103 13.19 -2.10 3.68
N GLN A 104 13.91 -3.21 3.47
CA GLN A 104 15.37 -3.22 3.47
C GLN A 104 15.95 -2.40 2.31
N LEU A 105 15.40 -2.53 1.10
CA LEU A 105 15.79 -1.73 -0.06
C LEU A 105 15.59 -0.22 0.20
N ILE A 106 14.40 0.16 0.68
CA ILE A 106 14.06 1.55 0.99
C ILE A 106 15.03 2.13 2.02
N ARG A 107 15.24 1.44 3.14
CA ARG A 107 16.14 1.92 4.20
C ARG A 107 17.59 2.07 3.75
N ARG A 108 18.05 1.17 2.90
CA ARG A 108 19.42 1.17 2.40
C ARG A 108 19.69 2.30 1.42
N HIS A 109 18.75 2.57 0.50
CA HIS A 109 18.96 3.42 -0.66
C HIS A 109 18.38 4.81 -0.53
N THR A 110 17.48 5.05 0.44
CA THR A 110 16.75 6.32 0.54
C THR A 110 16.84 6.96 1.92
N ASP A 111 16.61 8.29 1.98
CA ASP A 111 16.12 8.98 3.16
C ASP A 111 14.60 8.86 3.17
N CYS A 112 14.08 8.00 4.05
CA CYS A 112 12.67 7.60 4.05
C CYS A 112 11.85 8.46 5.00
N PHE A 113 10.81 9.11 4.48
CA PHE A 113 9.88 9.97 5.20
C PHE A 113 8.52 9.29 5.33
N TYR A 114 8.08 9.03 6.54
CA TYR A 114 6.74 8.56 6.83
C TYR A 114 5.79 9.73 7.03
N LEU A 115 4.83 9.89 6.13
CA LEU A 115 3.73 10.84 6.26
C LEU A 115 2.64 10.21 7.13
N ARG A 116 2.68 10.51 8.43
CA ARG A 116 1.77 9.97 9.42
C ARG A 116 0.52 10.81 9.50
N ALA A 117 -0.64 10.18 9.36
CA ALA A 117 -1.96 10.80 9.48
C ALA A 117 -2.82 10.06 10.50
N THR A 118 -3.75 10.76 11.13
CA THR A 118 -4.82 10.14 11.90
C THR A 118 -5.89 9.51 11.00
N THR A 119 -6.66 8.56 11.53
CA THR A 119 -7.80 7.96 10.83
C THR A 119 -8.79 9.04 10.36
N GLY A 120 -9.00 10.09 11.16
CA GLY A 120 -9.89 11.20 10.80
C GLY A 120 -9.44 11.95 9.55
N THR A 121 -8.15 12.28 9.47
CA THR A 121 -7.56 12.95 8.30
C THR A 121 -7.61 12.05 7.06
N LEU A 122 -7.28 10.76 7.21
CA LEU A 122 -7.36 9.81 6.10
C LEU A 122 -8.79 9.64 5.59
N LEU A 123 -9.76 9.56 6.49
CA LEU A 123 -11.18 9.46 6.15
C LEU A 123 -11.63 10.67 5.32
N GLY A 124 -11.27 11.90 5.74
CA GLY A 124 -11.60 13.11 5.00
C GLY A 124 -10.99 13.16 3.59
N TYR A 125 -9.81 12.58 3.38
CA TYR A 125 -9.18 12.51 2.06
C TYR A 125 -9.70 11.38 1.17
N LEU A 126 -10.29 10.34 1.75
CA LEU A 126 -10.75 9.13 1.04
C LEU A 126 -12.26 9.13 0.79
N GLU A 127 -13.03 9.97 1.48
CA GLU A 127 -14.46 10.13 1.21
C GLU A 127 -14.68 10.51 -0.27
N GLY A 128 -15.45 9.70 -0.99
CA GLY A 128 -15.73 9.87 -2.42
C GLY A 128 -14.68 9.31 -3.40
N HIS A 129 -13.61 8.65 -2.91
CA HIS A 129 -12.51 8.11 -3.75
C HIS A 129 -12.15 6.66 -3.40
N SER A 130 -13.02 5.94 -2.71
CA SER A 130 -12.77 4.56 -2.27
C SER A 130 -12.87 3.53 -3.40
N GLU A 131 -13.64 3.81 -4.44
CA GLU A 131 -13.91 2.87 -5.55
C GLU A 131 -12.67 2.58 -6.39
N ASP A 132 -11.79 3.55 -6.57
CA ASP A 132 -10.55 3.41 -7.35
C ASP A 132 -9.43 2.68 -6.59
N ARG A 133 -9.71 2.12 -5.39
CA ARG A 133 -8.68 1.55 -4.51
C ARG A 133 -9.05 0.14 -4.06
N PRO A 134 -8.49 -0.91 -4.70
CA PRO A 134 -8.86 -2.32 -4.44
C PRO A 134 -8.81 -2.72 -2.96
N MET A 135 -7.88 -2.17 -2.19
CA MET A 135 -7.72 -2.48 -0.76
C MET A 135 -8.76 -1.81 0.16
N LEU A 136 -9.52 -0.83 -0.34
CA LEU A 136 -10.57 -0.13 0.41
C LEU A 136 -11.97 -0.52 -0.07
N SER A 137 -12.09 -1.09 -1.27
CA SER A 137 -13.37 -1.52 -1.83
C SER A 137 -13.94 -2.67 -0.98
N SER A 138 -15.24 -2.60 -0.70
CA SER A 138 -15.97 -3.61 0.07
C SER A 138 -16.18 -4.93 -0.68
N ALA A 139 -15.79 -5.00 -1.96
CA ALA A 139 -16.14 -6.09 -2.86
C ALA A 139 -15.32 -7.38 -2.70
N GLN A 140 -14.27 -7.41 -1.84
CA GLN A 140 -13.57 -8.65 -1.55
C GLN A 140 -13.28 -8.81 -0.05
N PRO A 141 -13.81 -9.86 0.61
CA PRO A 141 -13.28 -10.28 1.88
C PRO A 141 -11.86 -10.80 1.65
N VAL A 142 -10.86 -10.14 2.23
CA VAL A 142 -9.49 -10.67 2.24
C VAL A 142 -9.52 -11.97 3.04
N ARG A 143 -9.58 -13.09 2.36
CA ARG A 143 -9.33 -14.38 2.98
C ARG A 143 -7.85 -14.45 3.31
N PHE A 144 -7.56 -14.31 4.58
CA PHE A 144 -6.31 -14.82 5.14
C PHE A 144 -6.39 -16.34 5.15
N ASP A 145 -6.06 -16.97 4.06
CA ASP A 145 -5.82 -18.41 4.07
C ASP A 145 -4.58 -18.68 4.92
N LYS A 146 -4.84 -19.30 6.06
CA LYS A 146 -3.79 -19.97 6.83
C LYS A 146 -3.13 -20.96 5.90
N LEU A 147 -1.88 -20.71 5.55
CA LEU A 147 -0.99 -21.73 5.02
C LEU A 147 -0.78 -22.77 6.10
N SER A 148 -1.55 -23.85 6.05
CA SER A 148 -1.23 -25.10 6.70
C SER A 148 -1.49 -26.24 5.71
N ASP A 149 -0.40 -26.84 5.30
CA ASP A 149 -0.22 -28.24 4.91
C ASP A 149 -1.39 -28.94 4.21
N ARG A 150 -1.21 -29.27 2.95
CA ARG A 150 -1.82 -30.45 2.34
C ARG A 150 -0.86 -31.11 1.37
N SER A 151 -0.28 -32.20 1.88
CA SER A 151 0.24 -33.31 1.09
C SER A 151 -0.90 -34.04 0.36
N GLU A 152 -0.56 -34.50 -0.82
CA GLU A 152 -1.22 -35.32 -1.79
C GLU A 152 -2.19 -36.40 -1.28
N ASN A 153 -3.34 -36.58 -1.97
CA ASN A 153 -3.72 -37.84 -2.61
C ASN A 153 -5.12 -37.75 -3.24
N SER A 154 -5.22 -38.01 -4.55
CA SER A 154 -6.41 -38.53 -5.24
C SER A 154 -6.45 -40.06 -5.10
N PRO A 155 -7.58 -40.80 -5.34
CA PRO A 155 -8.33 -40.81 -6.60
C PRO A 155 -9.85 -41.09 -6.53
N ASN A 156 -10.51 -40.82 -7.66
CA ASN A 156 -11.76 -41.33 -8.23
C ASN A 156 -12.52 -42.48 -7.52
N HIS A 157 -13.87 -42.36 -7.44
CA HIS A 157 -14.77 -43.37 -7.98
C HIS A 157 -16.21 -42.87 -8.20
N TYR A 158 -16.75 -43.20 -9.36
CA TYR A 158 -18.15 -43.12 -9.78
C TYR A 158 -19.03 -44.17 -9.07
N THR A 159 -20.31 -43.87 -8.99
CA THR A 159 -21.51 -44.73 -9.21
C THR A 159 -22.60 -44.41 -8.20
N THR A 160 -23.80 -44.29 -8.44
CA THR A 160 -24.89 -44.72 -9.28
C THR A 160 -26.23 -44.36 -8.60
N VAL A 161 -27.20 -44.08 -9.41
CA VAL A 161 -28.62 -43.78 -9.20
C VAL A 161 -29.35 -44.80 -8.31
N ALA A 162 -30.31 -44.34 -7.49
CA ALA A 162 -31.60 -45.02 -7.20
C ALA A 162 -32.62 -44.04 -6.59
N GLU A 163 -33.73 -43.87 -7.26
CA GLU A 163 -35.03 -43.39 -6.79
C GLU A 163 -35.88 -44.57 -6.32
N PRO A 164 -37.19 -44.35 -5.98
CA PRO A 164 -37.77 -43.61 -4.84
C PRO A 164 -38.62 -44.55 -3.99
N ASP A 165 -39.10 -44.12 -2.83
CA ASP A 165 -40.45 -44.44 -2.33
C ASP A 165 -40.71 -43.88 -0.92
N ASN A 166 -41.80 -43.27 -0.81
CA ASN A 166 -42.86 -43.38 0.18
C ASN A 166 -43.29 -42.07 0.87
N ILE A 167 -44.44 -41.63 0.41
CA ILE A 167 -45.26 -40.56 1.01
C ILE A 167 -45.94 -41.13 2.23
N THR A 168 -45.75 -40.53 3.40
CA THR A 168 -46.67 -40.63 4.54
C THR A 168 -47.07 -39.21 4.98
N ASP A 169 -48.38 -38.95 4.78
CA ASP A 169 -49.14 -37.83 5.28
C ASP A 169 -48.94 -37.66 6.80
N LYS A 170 -48.39 -36.52 7.23
CA LYS A 170 -48.48 -36.06 8.60
C LYS A 170 -48.74 -34.56 8.59
N ALA A 171 -49.87 -34.14 9.21
CA ALA A 171 -50.30 -32.77 9.31
C ALA A 171 -49.20 -31.88 9.94
N PRO A 172 -49.06 -30.62 9.50
CA PRO A 172 -48.04 -29.70 10.02
C PRO A 172 -48.43 -29.24 11.43
N GLU A 173 -47.48 -29.42 12.35
CA GLU A 173 -47.52 -28.74 13.64
C GLU A 173 -47.29 -27.22 13.49
N PRO A 174 -47.79 -26.36 14.38
CA PRO A 174 -47.66 -24.92 14.25
C PRO A 174 -46.17 -24.53 14.38
N VAL A 175 -45.64 -23.94 13.33
CA VAL A 175 -44.30 -23.36 13.29
C VAL A 175 -44.29 -22.18 14.26
N ALA A 176 -43.50 -22.26 15.32
CA ALA A 176 -43.19 -21.12 16.17
C ALA A 176 -42.55 -20.03 15.29
N GLU A 177 -43.04 -18.80 15.39
CA GLU A 177 -42.43 -17.65 14.74
C GLU A 177 -40.95 -17.58 15.11
N PRO A 178 -40.03 -17.44 14.15
CA PRO A 178 -38.63 -17.24 14.46
C PRO A 178 -38.50 -15.92 15.22
N ALA A 179 -37.92 -15.97 16.42
CA ALA A 179 -37.52 -14.79 17.17
C ALA A 179 -36.73 -13.88 16.25
N GLU A 180 -37.16 -12.62 16.15
CA GLU A 180 -36.48 -11.59 15.37
C GLU A 180 -35.01 -11.58 15.81
N ALA A 181 -34.14 -11.97 14.87
CA ALA A 181 -32.71 -11.78 15.04
C ALA A 181 -32.45 -10.27 15.23
N PRO A 182 -31.59 -9.86 16.15
CA PRO A 182 -31.28 -8.46 16.36
C PRO A 182 -30.86 -7.87 15.02
N CYS A 183 -31.55 -6.81 14.59
CA CYS A 183 -31.19 -6.02 13.41
C CYS A 183 -29.75 -5.55 13.59
N THR A 184 -28.79 -6.25 13.00
CA THR A 184 -27.45 -5.72 12.82
C THR A 184 -27.59 -4.56 11.85
N GLU A 185 -27.60 -3.33 12.38
CA GLU A 185 -27.55 -2.12 11.58
C GLU A 185 -26.41 -2.28 10.57
N ILE A 186 -26.72 -2.18 9.28
CA ILE A 186 -25.73 -2.17 8.21
C ILE A 186 -24.89 -0.91 8.48
N PRO A 187 -23.56 -1.04 8.75
CA PRO A 187 -22.75 0.13 9.04
C PRO A 187 -22.86 1.13 7.91
N ASN A 188 -23.05 2.41 8.23
CA ASN A 188 -22.98 3.49 7.27
C ASN A 188 -21.65 3.36 6.50
N GLU A 189 -21.62 3.58 5.19
CA GLU A 189 -20.42 3.47 4.32
C GLU A 189 -19.19 4.16 4.92
N LYS A 190 -19.41 5.30 5.56
CA LYS A 190 -18.36 6.05 6.27
C LYS A 190 -17.79 5.28 7.47
N GLU A 191 -18.61 4.57 8.21
CA GLU A 191 -18.19 3.76 9.35
C GLU A 191 -17.48 2.49 8.88
N ALA A 192 -17.96 1.87 7.81
CA ALA A 192 -17.28 0.73 7.18
C ALA A 192 -15.89 1.13 6.66
N LEU A 193 -15.78 2.30 6.01
CA LEU A 193 -14.49 2.83 5.55
C LEU A 193 -13.56 3.15 6.72
N ARG A 194 -14.05 3.76 7.80
CA ARG A 194 -13.29 4.01 9.03
C ARG A 194 -12.72 2.72 9.61
N ASN A 195 -13.56 1.72 9.81
CA ASN A 195 -13.16 0.43 10.36
C ASN A 195 -12.11 -0.26 9.48
N ARG A 196 -12.23 -0.12 8.16
CA ARG A 196 -11.25 -0.64 7.21
C ARG A 196 -9.90 0.07 7.31
N ILE A 197 -9.90 1.40 7.41
CA ILE A 197 -8.68 2.19 7.60
C ILE A 197 -8.00 1.78 8.92
N GLU A 198 -8.74 1.70 10.02
CA GLU A 198 -8.22 1.34 11.33
C GLU A 198 -7.60 -0.05 11.35
N SER A 199 -8.28 -1.05 10.78
CA SER A 199 -7.77 -2.41 10.64
C SER A 199 -6.45 -2.46 9.85
N LEU A 200 -6.39 -1.77 8.70
CA LEU A 200 -5.17 -1.72 7.89
C LEU A 200 -4.05 -0.93 8.59
N MET A 201 -4.39 0.12 9.33
CA MET A 201 -3.41 0.88 10.10
C MET A 201 -2.84 0.07 11.27
N GLN A 202 -3.66 -0.71 11.98
CA GLN A 202 -3.19 -1.62 13.03
C GLN A 202 -2.10 -2.57 12.52
N THR A 203 -2.29 -3.13 11.33
CA THR A 203 -1.33 -4.08 10.75
C THR A 203 -0.09 -3.42 10.18
N ARG A 204 -0.18 -2.17 9.68
CA ARG A 204 0.90 -1.53 8.91
C ARG A 204 1.68 -0.45 9.66
N SER A 205 1.13 0.12 10.74
CA SER A 205 1.78 1.22 11.46
C SER A 205 3.20 0.89 11.93
N HIS A 206 3.40 -0.31 12.48
CA HIS A 206 4.72 -0.74 12.92
C HIS A 206 5.72 -0.89 11.76
N GLN A 207 5.24 -1.29 10.56
CA GLN A 207 6.06 -1.43 9.36
C GLN A 207 6.48 -0.06 8.82
N TYR A 208 5.57 0.94 8.81
CA TYR A 208 5.94 2.32 8.48
C TYR A 208 7.00 2.87 9.44
N LEU A 209 6.79 2.70 10.75
CA LEU A 209 7.74 3.16 11.77
C LEU A 209 9.10 2.46 11.64
N ALA A 210 9.12 1.16 11.38
CA ALA A 210 10.35 0.40 11.19
C ALA A 210 11.11 0.77 9.92
N THR A 211 10.42 1.29 8.89
CA THR A 211 11.02 1.67 7.61
C THR A 211 11.51 3.11 7.60
N ALA A 212 10.82 4.00 8.28
CA ALA A 212 11.09 5.43 8.25
C ALA A 212 12.43 5.82 8.90
N HIS A 213 13.10 6.82 8.31
CA HIS A 213 14.18 7.57 8.94
C HIS A 213 13.63 8.84 9.60
N HIS A 214 12.56 9.41 9.03
CA HIS A 214 11.90 10.62 9.51
C HIS A 214 10.39 10.42 9.53
N ILE A 215 9.73 10.97 10.55
CA ILE A 215 8.26 10.93 10.69
C ILE A 215 7.77 12.36 10.60
N ILE A 216 6.77 12.60 9.76
CA ILE A 216 6.11 13.88 9.62
C ILE A 216 4.62 13.68 9.90
N ASP A 217 4.11 14.33 10.95
CA ASP A 217 2.67 14.38 11.22
C ASP A 217 2.04 15.36 10.25
N ILE A 218 1.09 14.88 9.45
CA ILE A 218 0.49 15.70 8.38
C ILE A 218 -0.84 16.33 8.79
N ASP A 219 -1.37 15.99 9.96
CA ASP A 219 -2.64 16.51 10.43
C ASP A 219 -2.58 18.04 10.58
N GLY A 220 -3.52 18.74 9.97
CA GLY A 220 -3.58 20.19 9.96
C GLY A 220 -2.52 20.91 9.13
N GLN A 221 -1.66 20.18 8.40
CA GLN A 221 -0.64 20.77 7.54
C GLN A 221 -1.09 20.80 6.08
N THR A 222 -0.68 21.82 5.36
CA THR A 222 -0.81 21.88 3.90
C THR A 222 0.27 21.05 3.22
N LEU A 223 0.01 20.57 2.01
CA LEU A 223 0.99 19.82 1.21
C LEU A 223 2.29 20.61 1.00
N ALA A 224 2.20 21.94 0.87
CA ALA A 224 3.36 22.82 0.71
C ALA A 224 4.22 22.89 1.98
N GLN A 225 3.59 22.94 3.17
CA GLN A 225 4.29 22.90 4.45
C GLN A 225 5.03 21.58 4.64
N ILE A 226 4.37 20.45 4.33
CA ILE A 226 4.98 19.12 4.41
C ILE A 226 6.19 19.04 3.48
N ALA A 227 6.06 19.46 2.22
CA ALA A 227 7.16 19.45 1.26
C ALA A 227 8.33 20.36 1.70
N ALA A 228 8.04 21.53 2.31
CA ALA A 228 9.06 22.40 2.85
C ALA A 228 9.83 21.78 4.01
N LEU A 229 9.13 21.10 4.94
CA LEU A 229 9.76 20.39 6.06
C LEU A 229 10.70 19.27 5.56
N ILE A 230 10.26 18.49 4.56
CA ILE A 230 11.11 17.45 3.96
C ILE A 230 12.37 18.08 3.35
N LYS A 231 12.20 19.15 2.55
CA LYS A 231 13.35 19.86 1.94
C LYS A 231 14.36 20.33 2.96
N GLU A 232 13.91 20.96 4.06
CA GLU A 232 14.82 21.44 5.11
C GLU A 232 15.54 20.29 5.82
N THR A 233 14.85 19.18 6.11
CA THR A 233 15.46 17.98 6.69
C THR A 233 16.54 17.40 5.77
N VAL A 234 16.25 17.29 4.48
CA VAL A 234 17.20 16.79 3.47
C VAL A 234 18.43 17.68 3.38
N LYS A 235 18.27 19.01 3.39
CA LYS A 235 19.39 19.96 3.38
C LYS A 235 20.26 19.82 4.62
N HIS A 236 19.64 19.66 5.78
CA HIS A 236 20.36 19.49 7.04
C HIS A 236 21.22 18.23 7.04
N ASN A 237 20.68 17.12 6.54
CA ASN A 237 21.41 15.86 6.39
C ASN A 237 22.64 16.01 5.48
N ILE A 238 22.50 16.76 4.38
CA ILE A 238 23.61 17.02 3.45
C ILE A 238 24.73 17.82 4.12
N LEU A 239 24.40 18.80 4.96
CA LEU A 239 25.38 19.63 5.67
C LEU A 239 26.17 18.82 6.72
N ASN A 240 25.51 17.85 7.37
CA ASN A 240 26.15 16.98 8.36
C ASN A 240 27.09 15.92 7.75
N ILE A 241 26.84 15.48 6.50
CA ILE A 241 27.71 14.55 5.78
C ILE A 241 29.02 15.24 5.31
N LYS A 242 29.02 16.55 5.16
CA LYS A 242 30.19 17.33 4.71
C LYS A 242 31.14 17.78 5.84
N ARG A 243 30.81 17.49 7.08
CA ARG A 243 31.68 17.70 8.27
C ARG A 243 32.37 16.43 8.66
#